data_c98a3a0527dcc62fcfb252d623a62b14
#
_entry.id   c98a3a0527dcc62fcfb252d623a62b14
#
_cell.length_a   1.000
_cell.length_b   1.000
_cell.length_c   1.000
_cell.angle_alpha   90.00
_cell.angle_beta   90.00
_cell.angle_gamma   90.00
#
_symmetry.space_group_name_H-M   'P 1'
#
loop_
_entity.id
_entity.type
_entity.pdbx_description
1 polymer ?
#
loop_
_entity_poly.entity_id
_entity_poly.type
_entity_poly.pdbx_seq_one_letter_code
_entity_poly.pdbx_strand_id
1 'polypeptide(L)'
;MPAAAGCTRIFSGRVAPVIILGVIPARLQSTRLPRKVLREIRGVPMVVEVFRRARTSPLLSDLLVATDSDEVVAACHDHHVPAVMTRSTHASGTDRLWEVSRARAADVYVNIQGDEPLISPAHIERLVRPFLTEPEVQVTTLKIRATPEEVESRTANKVVTNVHGDALYFSRLPIPFDRDTRGGIVYWKHIGLYAYRRSVLETYHSLPPSGLERAEQLEQLRLLEAGIPIRVLETDQPTIGVDTEEDLRAVEALLSSRPR
;
A
#
# COMPACT_ATOMS: atom_id res chain seq x y z
N MET A 1 60.49 4.82 -23.65
CA MET A 1 59.12 4.37 -23.80
C MET A 1 58.32 4.88 -22.64
N PRO A 2 57.52 5.97 -22.74
CA PRO A 2 56.67 6.40 -21.63
C PRO A 2 55.36 5.65 -21.61
N ALA A 3 54.95 5.24 -20.41
CA ALA A 3 53.71 4.57 -20.12
C ALA A 3 52.49 5.50 -20.31
N ALA A 4 51.44 4.97 -20.97
CA ALA A 4 50.20 5.67 -21.20
C ALA A 4 49.43 5.88 -19.89
N ALA A 5 49.17 7.14 -19.55
CA ALA A 5 48.26 7.51 -18.45
C ALA A 5 46.84 7.21 -18.87
N GLY A 6 46.25 6.22 -18.19
CA GLY A 6 44.81 5.91 -18.32
C GLY A 6 43.95 7.06 -17.78
N CYS A 7 43.22 7.69 -18.66
CA CYS A 7 42.24 8.72 -18.33
C CYS A 7 41.05 8.06 -17.64
N THR A 8 40.98 8.14 -16.31
CA THR A 8 39.80 7.76 -15.54
C THR A 8 38.70 8.81 -15.78
N ARG A 9 37.70 8.49 -16.61
CA ARG A 9 36.50 9.30 -16.75
C ARG A 9 35.71 9.23 -15.44
N ILE A 10 35.79 10.29 -14.67
CA ILE A 10 34.86 10.52 -13.55
C ILE A 10 33.54 10.93 -14.20
N PHE A 11 32.58 10.00 -14.27
CA PHE A 11 31.20 10.33 -14.54
C PHE A 11 30.63 11.04 -13.31
N SER A 12 30.41 12.34 -13.40
CA SER A 12 29.56 13.09 -12.47
C SER A 12 28.11 12.64 -12.67
N GLY A 13 27.76 11.47 -12.12
CA GLY A 13 26.39 10.93 -12.16
C GLY A 13 25.50 11.75 -11.24
N ARG A 14 24.80 12.74 -11.75
CA ARG A 14 23.53 13.16 -11.12
C ARG A 14 22.60 11.96 -11.21
N VAL A 15 22.38 11.27 -10.08
CA VAL A 15 21.33 10.27 -9.96
C VAL A 15 20.03 11.03 -10.24
N ALA A 16 19.32 10.68 -11.32
CA ALA A 16 18.03 11.27 -11.61
C ALA A 16 17.10 11.02 -10.40
N PRO A 17 16.28 12.01 -10.04
CA PRO A 17 15.36 11.82 -8.91
C PRO A 17 14.40 10.66 -9.22
N VAL A 18 14.20 9.77 -8.23
CA VAL A 18 13.24 8.66 -8.34
C VAL A 18 11.83 9.24 -8.40
N ILE A 19 11.11 8.93 -9.46
CA ILE A 19 9.70 9.37 -9.64
C ILE A 19 8.79 8.39 -8.90
N ILE A 20 8.02 8.91 -7.95
CA ILE A 20 7.14 8.12 -7.09
C ILE A 20 5.70 8.58 -7.28
N LEU A 21 4.86 7.69 -7.81
CA LEU A 21 3.44 7.96 -8.05
C LEU A 21 2.58 7.27 -7.00
N GLY A 22 1.84 8.07 -6.22
CA GLY A 22 0.76 7.56 -5.38
C GLY A 22 -0.49 7.30 -6.22
N VAL A 23 -1.11 6.14 -6.02
CA VAL A 23 -2.38 5.77 -6.63
C VAL A 23 -3.33 5.30 -5.55
N ILE A 24 -4.55 5.84 -5.56
CA ILE A 24 -5.62 5.47 -4.64
C ILE A 24 -6.68 4.70 -5.44
N PRO A 25 -6.64 3.34 -5.44
CA PRO A 25 -7.70 2.55 -6.05
C PRO A 25 -9.01 2.79 -5.30
N ALA A 26 -10.06 3.17 -6.01
CA ALA A 26 -11.37 3.48 -5.44
C ALA A 26 -12.49 2.89 -6.31
N ARG A 27 -12.97 1.69 -5.93
CA ARG A 27 -14.16 1.10 -6.58
C ARG A 27 -15.41 1.49 -5.83
N LEU A 28 -16.47 1.80 -6.58
CA LEU A 28 -17.76 2.18 -5.98
C LEU A 28 -18.44 1.00 -5.29
N GLN A 29 -18.33 -0.20 -5.87
CA GLN A 29 -18.98 -1.40 -5.34
C GLN A 29 -18.25 -1.91 -4.09
N SER A 30 -19.02 -2.03 -3.01
CA SER A 30 -18.60 -2.63 -1.75
C SER A 30 -19.79 -3.37 -1.15
N THR A 31 -19.60 -4.61 -0.72
CA THR A 31 -20.66 -5.48 -0.21
C THR A 31 -21.05 -5.18 1.24
N ARG A 32 -20.05 -4.88 2.09
CA ARG A 32 -20.27 -4.63 3.53
C ARG A 32 -20.72 -3.21 3.84
N LEU A 33 -20.21 -2.23 3.11
CA LEU A 33 -20.57 -0.81 3.22
C LEU A 33 -20.80 -0.26 1.82
N PRO A 34 -22.05 -0.18 1.34
CA PRO A 34 -22.37 0.31 0.00
C PRO A 34 -21.78 1.70 -0.24
N ARG A 35 -21.20 1.91 -1.45
CA ARG A 35 -20.60 3.18 -1.86
C ARG A 35 -19.48 3.66 -0.91
N LYS A 36 -18.76 2.72 -0.30
CA LYS A 36 -17.80 2.93 0.78
C LYS A 36 -16.90 4.14 0.58
N VAL A 37 -16.26 4.26 -0.57
CA VAL A 37 -15.28 5.34 -0.87
C VAL A 37 -15.90 6.72 -0.98
N LEU A 38 -17.23 6.80 -1.17
CA LEU A 38 -18.01 8.05 -1.20
C LEU A 38 -18.72 8.34 0.13
N ARG A 39 -18.62 7.46 1.13
CA ARG A 39 -19.14 7.77 2.47
C ARG A 39 -18.39 8.98 3.01
N GLU A 40 -19.14 9.89 3.59
CA GLU A 40 -18.58 11.13 4.09
C GLU A 40 -17.95 10.94 5.48
N ILE A 41 -16.81 11.54 5.66
CA ILE A 41 -16.14 11.75 6.94
C ILE A 41 -16.13 13.26 7.17
N ARG A 42 -16.89 13.75 8.12
CA ARG A 42 -17.02 15.19 8.43
C ARG A 42 -17.43 16.04 7.21
N GLY A 43 -18.34 15.53 6.38
CA GLY A 43 -18.82 16.20 5.18
C GLY A 43 -17.88 16.15 3.98
N VAL A 44 -16.86 15.27 4.01
CA VAL A 44 -15.90 15.06 2.90
C VAL A 44 -15.93 13.59 2.50
N PRO A 45 -16.05 13.25 1.21
CA PRO A 45 -15.97 11.86 0.76
C PRO A 45 -14.67 11.19 1.23
N MET A 46 -14.75 9.93 1.69
CA MET A 46 -13.63 9.19 2.27
C MET A 46 -12.41 9.16 1.34
N VAL A 47 -12.60 8.91 0.05
CA VAL A 47 -11.51 8.90 -0.94
C VAL A 47 -10.80 10.25 -1.04
N VAL A 48 -11.52 11.35 -0.86
CA VAL A 48 -10.98 12.72 -0.86
C VAL A 48 -10.18 12.96 0.42
N GLU A 49 -10.66 12.48 1.56
CA GLU A 49 -9.91 12.57 2.82
C GLU A 49 -8.60 11.78 2.74
N VAL A 50 -8.64 10.55 2.21
CA VAL A 50 -7.42 9.75 1.94
C VAL A 50 -6.45 10.52 1.04
N PHE A 51 -6.94 11.11 -0.06
CA PHE A 51 -6.12 11.88 -0.98
C PHE A 51 -5.46 13.08 -0.29
N ARG A 52 -6.24 13.89 0.45
CA ARG A 52 -5.72 15.08 1.14
C ARG A 52 -4.60 14.73 2.10
N ARG A 53 -4.75 13.63 2.84
CA ARG A 53 -3.76 13.17 3.82
C ARG A 53 -2.52 12.58 3.14
N ALA A 54 -2.70 11.74 2.13
CA ALA A 54 -1.60 11.16 1.38
C ALA A 54 -0.75 12.21 0.67
N ARG A 55 -1.40 13.25 0.10
CA ARG A 55 -0.72 14.34 -0.61
C ARG A 55 0.25 15.14 0.26
N THR A 56 0.13 15.11 1.58
CA THR A 56 1.06 15.80 2.48
C THR A 56 2.43 15.13 2.57
N SER A 57 2.61 13.91 2.00
CA SER A 57 3.92 13.27 1.95
C SER A 57 4.84 13.97 0.94
N PRO A 58 6.02 14.44 1.37
CA PRO A 58 6.97 15.12 0.49
C PRO A 58 7.68 14.17 -0.49
N LEU A 59 7.55 12.86 -0.32
CA LEU A 59 8.21 11.88 -1.17
C LEU A 59 7.36 11.46 -2.39
N LEU A 60 6.08 11.83 -2.44
CA LEU A 60 5.27 11.61 -3.64
C LEU A 60 5.56 12.68 -4.69
N SER A 61 5.93 12.25 -5.88
CA SER A 61 6.08 13.14 -7.05
C SER A 61 4.72 13.57 -7.60
N ASP A 62 3.75 12.65 -7.57
CA ASP A 62 2.34 12.89 -7.97
C ASP A 62 1.41 11.92 -7.22
N LEU A 63 0.12 12.24 -7.20
CA LEU A 63 -0.92 11.43 -6.55
C LEU A 63 -2.23 11.55 -7.30
N LEU A 64 -2.91 10.42 -7.54
CA LEU A 64 -4.21 10.39 -8.19
C LEU A 64 -5.12 9.28 -7.63
N VAL A 65 -6.42 9.44 -7.86
CA VAL A 65 -7.44 8.41 -7.63
C VAL A 65 -7.65 7.62 -8.92
N ALA A 66 -7.70 6.28 -8.83
CA ALA A 66 -7.99 5.40 -9.95
C ALA A 66 -9.30 4.66 -9.69
N THR A 67 -10.30 4.87 -10.53
CA THR A 67 -11.67 4.37 -10.31
C THR A 67 -12.32 3.85 -11.58
N ASP A 68 -13.37 3.04 -11.43
CA ASP A 68 -14.25 2.56 -12.50
C ASP A 68 -15.64 3.21 -12.45
N SER A 69 -15.80 4.32 -11.72
CA SER A 69 -17.07 4.96 -11.47
C SER A 69 -17.05 6.45 -11.80
N ASP A 70 -17.96 6.89 -12.67
CA ASP A 70 -18.16 8.30 -12.97
C ASP A 70 -18.57 9.11 -11.73
N GLU A 71 -19.30 8.50 -10.79
CA GLU A 71 -19.67 9.17 -9.53
C GLU A 71 -18.42 9.49 -8.67
N VAL A 72 -17.45 8.56 -8.63
CA VAL A 72 -16.19 8.81 -7.90
C VAL A 72 -15.38 9.88 -8.61
N VAL A 73 -15.35 9.87 -9.96
CA VAL A 73 -14.70 10.93 -10.73
C VAL A 73 -15.34 12.28 -10.45
N ALA A 74 -16.68 12.37 -10.46
CA ALA A 74 -17.41 13.60 -10.16
C ALA A 74 -17.10 14.11 -8.75
N ALA A 75 -17.18 13.24 -7.74
CA ALA A 75 -16.85 13.61 -6.36
C ALA A 75 -15.39 14.09 -6.22
N CYS A 76 -14.44 13.44 -6.91
CA CYS A 76 -13.06 13.90 -6.95
C CYS A 76 -12.92 15.28 -7.62
N HIS A 77 -13.60 15.50 -8.75
CA HIS A 77 -13.60 16.77 -9.47
C HIS A 77 -14.11 17.92 -8.61
N ASP A 78 -15.23 17.73 -7.90
CA ASP A 78 -15.84 18.74 -7.02
C ASP A 78 -14.89 19.17 -5.88
N HIS A 79 -13.95 18.30 -5.53
CA HIS A 79 -12.94 18.54 -4.51
C HIS A 79 -11.53 18.84 -5.07
N HIS A 80 -11.39 19.06 -6.38
CA HIS A 80 -10.12 19.30 -7.08
C HIS A 80 -9.08 18.19 -6.88
N VAL A 81 -9.54 16.93 -6.81
CA VAL A 81 -8.70 15.73 -6.70
C VAL A 81 -8.49 15.12 -8.10
N PRO A 82 -7.24 14.93 -8.54
CA PRO A 82 -6.96 14.23 -9.80
C PRO A 82 -7.50 12.81 -9.77
N ALA A 83 -8.32 12.45 -10.77
CA ALA A 83 -8.87 11.11 -10.90
C ALA A 83 -8.73 10.62 -12.35
N VAL A 84 -8.56 9.31 -12.52
CA VAL A 84 -8.50 8.65 -13.82
C VAL A 84 -9.47 7.47 -13.85
N MET A 85 -10.17 7.32 -14.98
CA MET A 85 -10.99 6.14 -15.23
C MET A 85 -10.09 4.95 -15.55
N THR A 86 -10.46 3.79 -15.01
CA THR A 86 -9.84 2.49 -15.23
C THR A 86 -10.92 1.45 -15.47
N ARG A 87 -10.54 0.28 -16.00
CA ARG A 87 -11.50 -0.78 -16.30
C ARG A 87 -12.20 -1.30 -15.04
N SER A 88 -13.50 -1.62 -15.17
CA SER A 88 -14.30 -2.24 -14.12
C SER A 88 -13.96 -3.73 -13.90
N THR A 89 -13.24 -4.35 -14.84
CA THR A 89 -12.91 -5.78 -14.82
C THR A 89 -11.70 -6.12 -13.94
N HIS A 90 -11.06 -5.13 -13.32
CA HIS A 90 -9.95 -5.40 -12.40
C HIS A 90 -10.41 -6.15 -11.16
N ALA A 91 -9.76 -7.28 -10.88
CA ALA A 91 -10.05 -8.10 -9.71
C ALA A 91 -9.54 -7.44 -8.42
N SER A 92 -8.46 -6.63 -8.52
CA SER A 92 -7.75 -6.09 -7.36
C SER A 92 -7.32 -4.63 -7.53
N GLY A 93 -6.91 -4.01 -6.41
CA GLY A 93 -6.27 -2.69 -6.41
C GLY A 93 -4.93 -2.72 -7.15
N THR A 94 -4.18 -3.81 -7.05
CA THR A 94 -2.89 -3.98 -7.71
C THR A 94 -3.03 -4.05 -9.24
N ASP A 95 -4.07 -4.71 -9.76
CA ASP A 95 -4.37 -4.71 -11.20
C ASP A 95 -4.69 -3.31 -11.71
N ARG A 96 -5.38 -2.51 -10.89
CA ARG A 96 -5.70 -1.10 -11.22
C ARG A 96 -4.45 -0.23 -11.25
N LEU A 97 -3.53 -0.45 -10.31
CA LEU A 97 -2.21 0.19 -10.35
C LEU A 97 -1.44 -0.15 -11.63
N TRP A 98 -1.46 -1.42 -12.02
CA TRP A 98 -0.82 -1.83 -13.27
C TRP A 98 -1.38 -1.08 -14.49
N GLU A 99 -2.70 -0.94 -14.61
CA GLU A 99 -3.29 -0.15 -15.70
C GLU A 99 -2.79 1.31 -15.67
N VAL A 100 -2.79 1.95 -14.51
CA VAL A 100 -2.26 3.31 -14.32
C VAL A 100 -0.79 3.38 -14.73
N SER A 101 0.01 2.37 -14.40
CA SER A 101 1.45 2.35 -14.70
C SER A 101 1.76 2.32 -16.20
N ARG A 102 0.82 1.88 -17.03
CA ARG A 102 0.95 1.91 -18.49
C ARG A 102 0.74 3.31 -19.07
N ALA A 103 -0.06 4.14 -18.41
CA ALA A 103 -0.39 5.50 -18.85
C ALA A 103 0.45 6.58 -18.16
N ARG A 104 0.94 6.32 -16.98
CA ARG A 104 1.70 7.25 -16.14
C ARG A 104 3.04 6.62 -15.73
N ALA A 105 4.13 7.08 -16.33
CA ALA A 105 5.46 6.57 -16.04
C ALA A 105 5.94 7.05 -14.67
N ALA A 106 6.39 6.11 -13.85
CA ALA A 106 7.08 6.34 -12.58
C ALA A 106 8.03 5.17 -12.31
N ASP A 107 8.98 5.35 -11.40
CA ASP A 107 9.91 4.30 -10.97
C ASP A 107 9.28 3.43 -9.89
N VAL A 108 8.46 4.06 -9.02
CA VAL A 108 7.78 3.43 -7.89
C VAL A 108 6.31 3.85 -7.87
N TYR A 109 5.43 2.90 -7.63
CA TYR A 109 3.99 3.11 -7.49
C TYR A 109 3.56 2.74 -6.07
N VAL A 110 2.93 3.68 -5.37
CA VAL A 110 2.41 3.47 -4.01
C VAL A 110 0.92 3.19 -4.09
N ASN A 111 0.52 2.00 -3.65
CA ASN A 111 -0.88 1.58 -3.52
C ASN A 111 -1.44 2.06 -2.18
N ILE A 112 -2.27 3.08 -2.21
CA ILE A 112 -2.90 3.68 -1.03
C ILE A 112 -4.38 3.32 -1.05
N GLN A 113 -4.83 2.52 -0.09
CA GLN A 113 -6.21 2.05 -0.08
C GLN A 113 -7.19 3.22 0.10
N GLY A 114 -8.22 3.30 -0.76
CA GLY A 114 -9.23 4.36 -0.74
C GLY A 114 -10.15 4.34 0.49
N ASP A 115 -10.03 3.31 1.31
CA ASP A 115 -10.76 3.08 2.55
C ASP A 115 -9.88 3.17 3.82
N GLU A 116 -8.68 3.75 3.70
CA GLU A 116 -7.74 3.99 4.81
C GLU A 116 -7.63 5.49 5.17
N PRO A 117 -8.69 6.12 5.68
CA PRO A 117 -8.72 7.58 5.89
C PRO A 117 -7.79 8.07 7.01
N LEU A 118 -7.16 7.17 7.77
CA LEU A 118 -6.13 7.52 8.76
C LEU A 118 -4.71 7.41 8.22
N ILE A 119 -4.54 7.21 6.90
CA ILE A 119 -3.22 7.27 6.26
C ILE A 119 -2.46 8.54 6.67
N SER A 120 -1.17 8.43 6.91
CA SER A 120 -0.32 9.57 7.23
C SER A 120 0.87 9.65 6.27
N PRO A 121 1.50 10.81 6.10
CA PRO A 121 2.72 10.94 5.32
C PRO A 121 3.83 10.02 5.81
N ALA A 122 3.92 9.76 7.12
CA ALA A 122 4.92 8.86 7.68
C ALA A 122 4.77 7.40 7.21
N HIS A 123 3.56 6.91 6.96
CA HIS A 123 3.35 5.60 6.34
C HIS A 123 3.95 5.55 4.93
N ILE A 124 3.65 6.56 4.12
CA ILE A 124 4.13 6.67 2.75
C ILE A 124 5.65 6.79 2.70
N GLU A 125 6.22 7.66 3.55
CA GLU A 125 7.67 7.83 3.64
C GLU A 125 8.36 6.53 4.07
N ARG A 126 7.78 5.80 5.02
CA ARG A 126 8.33 4.51 5.46
C ARG A 126 8.36 3.50 4.32
N LEU A 127 7.25 3.40 3.53
CA LEU A 127 7.17 2.51 2.36
C LEU A 127 8.19 2.87 1.28
N VAL A 128 8.38 4.15 1.02
CA VAL A 128 9.11 4.63 -0.15
C VAL A 128 10.62 4.72 0.08
N ARG A 129 11.02 5.02 1.32
CA ARG A 129 12.42 5.28 1.67
C ARG A 129 13.40 4.19 1.21
N PRO A 130 13.11 2.86 1.32
CA PRO A 130 14.02 1.84 0.82
C PRO A 130 14.32 1.93 -0.67
N PHE A 131 13.36 2.33 -1.50
CA PHE A 131 13.58 2.47 -2.94
C PHE A 131 14.59 3.56 -3.33
N LEU A 132 14.85 4.49 -2.41
CA LEU A 132 15.81 5.57 -2.63
C LEU A 132 17.25 5.15 -2.31
N THR A 133 17.43 4.09 -1.51
CA THR A 133 18.75 3.69 -0.97
C THR A 133 19.13 2.25 -1.27
N GLU A 134 18.16 1.38 -1.57
CA GLU A 134 18.32 -0.07 -1.77
C GLU A 134 17.80 -0.47 -3.16
N PRO A 135 18.68 -0.52 -4.18
CA PRO A 135 18.25 -0.84 -5.56
C PRO A 135 17.58 -2.21 -5.73
N GLU A 136 17.91 -3.16 -4.87
CA GLU A 136 17.37 -4.52 -4.87
C GLU A 136 15.93 -4.62 -4.33
N VAL A 137 15.47 -3.63 -3.56
CA VAL A 137 14.10 -3.61 -3.04
C VAL A 137 13.10 -3.44 -4.18
N GLN A 138 12.19 -4.39 -4.30
CA GLN A 138 11.20 -4.44 -5.36
C GLN A 138 9.79 -4.14 -4.88
N VAL A 139 9.44 -4.62 -3.67
CA VAL A 139 8.14 -4.42 -3.03
C VAL A 139 8.36 -4.09 -1.57
N THR A 140 7.59 -3.14 -1.08
CA THR A 140 7.52 -2.83 0.36
C THR A 140 6.09 -2.87 0.86
N THR A 141 5.92 -3.21 2.13
CA THR A 141 4.66 -3.10 2.87
C THR A 141 4.93 -2.78 4.33
N LEU A 142 3.89 -2.60 5.13
CA LEU A 142 4.01 -2.21 6.53
C LEU A 142 3.52 -3.31 7.48
N LYS A 143 4.06 -3.31 8.70
CA LYS A 143 3.56 -4.04 9.84
C LYS A 143 3.51 -3.16 11.09
N ILE A 144 2.57 -3.47 11.98
CA ILE A 144 2.45 -2.86 13.30
C ILE A 144 2.29 -3.96 14.34
N ARG A 145 2.69 -3.70 15.56
CA ARG A 145 2.46 -4.65 16.66
C ARG A 145 0.95 -4.89 16.82
N ALA A 146 0.54 -6.15 16.74
CA ALA A 146 -0.86 -6.55 16.91
C ALA A 146 -1.30 -6.44 18.37
N THR A 147 -2.54 -6.01 18.60
CA THR A 147 -3.19 -6.17 19.91
C THR A 147 -3.63 -7.62 20.12
N PRO A 148 -3.91 -8.07 21.36
CA PRO A 148 -4.42 -9.42 21.58
C PRO A 148 -5.67 -9.75 20.75
N GLU A 149 -6.58 -8.79 20.59
CA GLU A 149 -7.81 -8.95 19.82
C GLU A 149 -7.51 -9.11 18.32
N GLU A 150 -6.53 -8.35 17.80
CA GLU A 150 -6.08 -8.44 16.41
C GLU A 150 -5.36 -9.74 16.10
N VAL A 151 -4.67 -10.34 17.08
CA VAL A 151 -4.05 -11.66 16.91
C VAL A 151 -5.09 -12.71 16.59
N GLU A 152 -6.19 -12.73 17.33
CA GLU A 152 -7.28 -13.72 17.17
C GLU A 152 -8.22 -13.39 15.99
N SER A 153 -8.21 -12.14 15.53
CA SER A 153 -9.09 -11.69 14.44
C SER A 153 -8.66 -12.27 13.08
N ARG A 154 -9.60 -12.88 12.36
CA ARG A 154 -9.41 -13.36 10.99
C ARG A 154 -9.44 -12.24 9.94
N THR A 155 -9.87 -11.05 10.32
CA THR A 155 -9.86 -9.87 9.43
C THR A 155 -8.54 -9.10 9.53
N ALA A 156 -7.82 -9.20 10.64
CA ALA A 156 -6.48 -8.68 10.81
C ALA A 156 -5.45 -9.71 10.30
N ASN A 157 -4.79 -9.42 9.19
CA ASN A 157 -3.76 -10.30 8.63
C ASN A 157 -2.48 -10.22 9.46
N LYS A 158 -1.89 -11.36 9.78
CA LYS A 158 -0.60 -11.44 10.45
C LYS A 158 0.52 -11.64 9.44
N VAL A 159 1.72 -11.19 9.78
CA VAL A 159 2.93 -11.37 8.97
C VAL A 159 4.10 -11.80 9.82
N VAL A 160 4.88 -12.74 9.32
CA VAL A 160 6.18 -13.13 9.85
C VAL A 160 7.28 -12.77 8.86
N THR A 161 8.43 -12.34 9.40
CA THR A 161 9.55 -11.85 8.58
C THR A 161 10.83 -12.62 8.94
N ASN A 162 11.75 -12.69 7.98
CA ASN A 162 13.12 -13.15 8.20
C ASN A 162 13.94 -12.06 8.93
N VAL A 163 15.21 -12.35 9.17
CA VAL A 163 16.16 -11.45 9.85
C VAL A 163 16.49 -10.18 9.05
N HIS A 164 16.21 -10.18 7.74
CA HIS A 164 16.41 -9.04 6.85
C HIS A 164 15.15 -8.17 6.72
N GLY A 165 14.05 -8.58 7.38
CA GLY A 165 12.77 -7.88 7.32
C GLY A 165 11.92 -8.24 6.10
N ASP A 166 12.29 -9.27 5.31
CA ASP A 166 11.47 -9.72 4.21
C ASP A 166 10.40 -10.72 4.70
N ALA A 167 9.20 -10.64 4.13
CA ALA A 167 8.09 -11.50 4.50
C ALA A 167 8.42 -12.97 4.25
N LEU A 168 8.16 -13.81 5.25
CA LEU A 168 8.15 -15.26 5.11
C LEU A 168 6.76 -15.78 4.75
N TYR A 169 5.72 -15.21 5.38
CA TYR A 169 4.32 -15.55 5.11
C TYR A 169 3.36 -14.50 5.66
N PHE A 170 2.16 -14.45 5.07
CA PHE A 170 1.01 -13.69 5.57
C PHE A 170 -0.14 -14.66 5.83
N SER A 171 -0.84 -14.52 6.94
CA SER A 171 -1.99 -15.38 7.27
C SER A 171 -3.09 -14.63 8.03
N ARG A 172 -4.32 -15.09 7.82
CA ARG A 172 -5.47 -14.69 8.65
C ARG A 172 -5.46 -15.35 10.03
N LEU A 173 -4.78 -16.48 10.16
CA LEU A 173 -4.58 -17.13 11.45
C LEU A 173 -3.41 -16.53 12.23
N PRO A 174 -3.34 -16.71 13.56
CA PRO A 174 -2.18 -16.35 14.35
C PRO A 174 -0.93 -17.07 13.86
N ILE A 175 0.08 -16.31 13.45
CA ILE A 175 1.43 -16.79 13.11
C ILE A 175 2.47 -15.88 13.75
N PRO A 176 3.59 -16.47 14.34
CA PRO A 176 3.87 -17.89 14.47
C PRO A 176 2.95 -18.58 15.51
N PHE A 177 2.84 -19.92 15.45
CA PHE A 177 2.12 -20.68 16.47
C PHE A 177 2.95 -20.76 17.76
N ASP A 178 2.37 -20.34 18.88
CA ASP A 178 2.98 -20.47 20.20
C ASP A 178 2.69 -21.87 20.77
N ARG A 179 3.54 -22.84 20.43
CA ARG A 179 3.36 -24.24 20.76
C ARG A 179 3.22 -24.47 22.28
N ASP A 180 4.03 -23.79 23.06
CA ASP A 180 4.17 -24.07 24.49
C ASP A 180 3.37 -23.08 25.35
N THR A 181 2.67 -22.13 24.72
CA THR A 181 1.91 -21.06 25.39
C THR A 181 2.71 -20.30 26.46
N ARG A 182 4.04 -20.19 26.25
CA ARG A 182 4.95 -19.53 27.20
C ARG A 182 4.81 -18.02 27.20
N GLY A 183 4.10 -17.47 26.21
CA GLY A 183 3.98 -16.03 26.01
C GLY A 183 5.27 -15.40 25.50
N GLY A 184 5.25 -14.06 25.36
CA GLY A 184 6.43 -13.30 24.91
C GLY A 184 6.61 -13.23 23.39
N ILE A 185 5.77 -13.92 22.60
CA ILE A 185 5.76 -13.77 21.15
C ILE A 185 5.17 -12.41 20.78
N VAL A 186 5.89 -11.67 19.95
CA VAL A 186 5.38 -10.45 19.34
C VAL A 186 4.70 -10.82 18.02
N TYR A 187 3.38 -10.62 17.96
CA TYR A 187 2.62 -10.77 16.75
C TYR A 187 2.57 -9.46 15.98
N TRP A 188 2.67 -9.56 14.65
CA TRP A 188 2.67 -8.42 13.76
C TRP A 188 1.45 -8.44 12.85
N LYS A 189 0.64 -7.37 12.95
CA LYS A 189 -0.44 -7.11 12.00
C LYS A 189 0.13 -6.48 10.75
N HIS A 190 -0.21 -7.02 9.60
CA HIS A 190 0.07 -6.42 8.30
C HIS A 190 -0.86 -5.22 8.05
N ILE A 191 -0.30 -4.15 7.50
CA ILE A 191 -1.04 -2.98 7.01
C ILE A 191 -1.01 -3.03 5.48
N GLY A 192 -2.20 -3.04 4.85
CA GLY A 192 -2.40 -3.26 3.41
C GLY A 192 -1.95 -2.12 2.49
N LEU A 193 -0.91 -1.40 2.87
CA LEU A 193 -0.26 -0.37 2.06
C LEU A 193 0.99 -0.94 1.40
N TYR A 194 1.18 -0.64 0.12
CA TYR A 194 2.31 -1.19 -0.64
C TYR A 194 2.98 -0.14 -1.49
N ALA A 195 4.27 -0.34 -1.75
CA ALA A 195 4.95 0.31 -2.86
C ALA A 195 5.65 -0.74 -3.71
N TYR A 196 5.62 -0.51 -5.03
CA TYR A 196 6.13 -1.46 -6.04
C TYR A 196 7.04 -0.76 -7.02
N ARG A 197 8.15 -1.40 -7.43
CA ARG A 197 8.80 -1.03 -8.69
C ARG A 197 7.88 -1.37 -9.86
N ARG A 198 8.00 -0.59 -10.93
CA ARG A 198 7.20 -0.79 -12.14
C ARG A 198 7.28 -2.22 -12.68
N SER A 199 8.48 -2.80 -12.72
CA SER A 199 8.71 -4.18 -13.20
C SER A 199 7.90 -5.23 -12.43
N VAL A 200 7.68 -5.02 -11.13
CA VAL A 200 6.88 -5.94 -10.31
C VAL A 200 5.40 -5.90 -10.70
N LEU A 201 4.84 -4.72 -11.01
CA LEU A 201 3.45 -4.61 -11.47
C LEU A 201 3.24 -5.33 -12.80
N GLU A 202 4.22 -5.25 -13.71
CA GLU A 202 4.21 -5.97 -14.97
C GLU A 202 4.26 -7.50 -14.75
N THR A 203 5.14 -7.96 -13.83
CA THR A 203 5.23 -9.38 -13.45
C THR A 203 3.95 -9.85 -12.77
N TYR A 204 3.43 -9.11 -11.77
CA TYR A 204 2.20 -9.45 -11.04
C TYR A 204 1.03 -9.66 -11.98
N HIS A 205 0.85 -8.76 -12.95
CA HIS A 205 -0.24 -8.86 -13.92
C HIS A 205 -0.14 -10.11 -14.82
N SER A 206 1.07 -10.59 -15.09
CA SER A 206 1.29 -11.80 -15.91
C SER A 206 1.11 -13.11 -15.12
N LEU A 207 1.16 -13.05 -13.77
CA LEU A 207 1.02 -14.23 -12.92
C LEU A 207 -0.46 -14.62 -12.77
N PRO A 208 -0.81 -15.91 -12.90
CA PRO A 208 -2.13 -16.39 -12.52
C PRO A 208 -2.33 -16.31 -11.00
N PRO A 209 -3.59 -16.21 -10.51
CA PRO A 209 -3.88 -16.32 -9.09
C PRO A 209 -3.28 -17.60 -8.50
N SER A 210 -2.55 -17.47 -7.40
CA SER A 210 -1.77 -18.56 -6.81
C SER A 210 -2.60 -19.45 -5.85
N GLY A 211 -2.03 -20.57 -5.41
CA GLY A 211 -2.68 -21.50 -4.49
C GLY A 211 -2.90 -20.86 -3.11
N LEU A 212 -1.86 -20.25 -2.57
CA LEU A 212 -1.92 -19.59 -1.26
C LEU A 212 -2.80 -18.35 -1.28
N GLU A 213 -2.72 -17.54 -2.36
CA GLU A 213 -3.62 -16.39 -2.55
C GLU A 213 -5.08 -16.80 -2.48
N ARG A 214 -5.47 -17.88 -3.17
CA ARG A 214 -6.86 -18.36 -3.15
C ARG A 214 -7.28 -18.91 -1.78
N ALA A 215 -6.36 -19.55 -1.06
CA ALA A 215 -6.64 -20.12 0.26
C ALA A 215 -6.84 -19.04 1.32
N GLU A 216 -5.93 -18.07 1.39
CA GLU A 216 -5.95 -16.99 2.38
C GLU A 216 -6.76 -15.76 1.92
N GLN A 217 -7.09 -15.65 0.63
CA GLN A 217 -7.67 -14.45 0.01
C GLN A 217 -6.78 -13.21 0.27
N LEU A 218 -5.47 -13.39 0.02
CA LEU A 218 -4.42 -12.39 0.22
C LEU A 218 -3.57 -12.29 -1.06
N GLU A 219 -3.74 -11.20 -1.81
CA GLU A 219 -3.10 -10.97 -3.13
C GLU A 219 -1.57 -11.03 -3.08
N GLN A 220 -0.95 -10.55 -2.01
CA GLN A 220 0.51 -10.52 -1.86
C GLN A 220 1.15 -11.90 -1.82
N LEU A 221 0.40 -12.95 -1.50
CA LEU A 221 0.91 -14.32 -1.52
C LEU A 221 1.27 -14.79 -2.93
N ARG A 222 0.63 -14.23 -3.97
CA ARG A 222 1.01 -14.48 -5.37
C ARG A 222 2.47 -14.09 -5.64
N LEU A 223 2.90 -12.94 -5.08
CA LEU A 223 4.29 -12.49 -5.22
C LEU A 223 5.25 -13.41 -4.47
N LEU A 224 4.92 -13.81 -3.24
CA LEU A 224 5.76 -14.72 -2.45
C LEU A 224 5.90 -16.11 -3.12
N GLU A 225 4.80 -16.67 -3.64
CA GLU A 225 4.85 -17.95 -4.38
C GLU A 225 5.68 -17.85 -5.67
N ALA A 226 5.72 -16.66 -6.28
CA ALA A 226 6.57 -16.37 -7.44
C ALA A 226 8.04 -16.07 -7.07
N GLY A 227 8.41 -16.14 -5.79
CA GLY A 227 9.77 -15.87 -5.32
C GLY A 227 10.15 -14.37 -5.31
N ILE A 228 9.17 -13.47 -5.39
CA ILE A 228 9.42 -12.03 -5.31
C ILE A 228 9.42 -11.60 -3.84
N PRO A 229 10.55 -11.10 -3.31
CA PRO A 229 10.64 -10.71 -1.91
C PRO A 229 9.81 -9.45 -1.64
N ILE A 230 9.16 -9.45 -0.47
CA ILE A 230 8.39 -8.30 0.02
C ILE A 230 9.06 -7.80 1.30
N ARG A 231 9.68 -6.63 1.27
CA ARG A 231 10.24 -5.97 2.44
C ARG A 231 9.11 -5.43 3.33
N VAL A 232 9.07 -5.86 4.58
CA VAL A 232 8.06 -5.47 5.56
C VAL A 232 8.66 -4.50 6.56
N LEU A 233 8.17 -3.27 6.58
CA LEU A 233 8.70 -2.19 7.41
C LEU A 233 7.79 -1.97 8.62
N GLU A 234 8.41 -1.75 9.78
CA GLU A 234 7.67 -1.51 11.00
C GLU A 234 7.20 -0.06 11.10
N THR A 235 5.98 0.14 11.59
CA THR A 235 5.43 1.45 11.94
C THR A 235 4.81 1.41 13.33
N ASP A 236 4.81 2.54 14.01
CA ASP A 236 4.13 2.77 15.29
C ASP A 236 2.79 3.52 15.12
N GLN A 237 2.46 3.90 13.88
CA GLN A 237 1.24 4.62 13.59
C GLN A 237 0.14 3.66 13.13
N PRO A 238 -0.97 3.52 13.91
CA PRO A 238 -2.07 2.66 13.50
C PRO A 238 -2.86 3.27 12.34
N THR A 239 -3.39 2.39 11.50
CA THR A 239 -4.45 2.71 10.53
C THR A 239 -5.71 1.93 10.87
N ILE A 240 -6.86 2.45 10.42
CA ILE A 240 -8.15 1.75 10.49
C ILE A 240 -8.73 1.76 9.08
N GLY A 241 -8.79 0.59 8.48
CA GLY A 241 -9.55 0.39 7.24
C GLY A 241 -11.04 0.42 7.55
N VAL A 242 -11.78 1.24 6.83
CA VAL A 242 -13.24 1.37 7.01
C VAL A 242 -13.94 0.30 6.19
N ASP A 243 -14.50 -0.69 6.85
CA ASP A 243 -15.25 -1.77 6.23
C ASP A 243 -16.72 -1.81 6.65
N THR A 244 -17.03 -1.20 7.80
CA THR A 244 -18.36 -1.17 8.41
C THR A 244 -18.75 0.24 8.83
N GLU A 245 -20.04 0.43 9.17
CA GLU A 245 -20.51 1.71 9.76
C GLU A 245 -19.86 1.99 11.12
N GLU A 246 -19.48 0.96 11.86
CA GLU A 246 -18.79 1.10 13.14
C GLU A 246 -17.37 1.63 12.95
N ASP A 247 -16.63 1.10 11.97
CA ASP A 247 -15.30 1.62 11.60
C ASP A 247 -15.38 3.08 11.18
N LEU A 248 -16.40 3.43 10.37
CA LEU A 248 -16.60 4.81 9.93
C LEU A 248 -16.78 5.77 11.12
N ARG A 249 -17.64 5.41 12.07
CA ARG A 249 -17.85 6.23 13.28
C ARG A 249 -16.59 6.34 14.14
N ALA A 250 -15.84 5.24 14.28
CA ALA A 250 -14.58 5.24 15.01
C ALA A 250 -13.55 6.20 14.38
N VAL A 251 -13.44 6.17 13.06
CA VAL A 251 -12.56 7.09 12.31
C VAL A 251 -13.02 8.53 12.44
N GLU A 252 -14.32 8.83 12.33
CA GLU A 252 -14.86 10.18 12.52
C GLU A 252 -14.54 10.74 13.91
N ALA A 253 -14.70 9.91 14.95
CA ALA A 253 -14.37 10.31 16.31
C ALA A 253 -12.88 10.66 16.46
N LEU A 254 -11.99 9.82 15.92
CA LEU A 254 -10.54 10.04 15.95
C LEU A 254 -10.12 11.30 15.18
N LEU A 255 -10.72 11.56 14.03
CA LEU A 255 -10.42 12.75 13.23
C LEU A 255 -11.01 14.02 13.85
N SER A 256 -12.10 13.91 14.60
CA SER A 256 -12.71 15.04 15.30
C SER A 256 -11.92 15.48 16.54
N SER A 257 -11.17 14.59 17.15
CA SER A 257 -10.31 14.89 18.30
C SER A 257 -8.97 15.52 17.91
N ARG A 258 -8.60 15.52 16.62
CA ARG A 258 -7.37 16.15 16.12
C ARG A 258 -7.71 17.53 15.53
N PRO A 259 -7.00 18.60 15.90
CA PRO A 259 -7.17 19.91 15.25
C PRO A 259 -6.84 19.80 13.76
N ARG A 260 -7.55 20.61 12.94
CA ARG A 260 -7.33 20.69 11.47
C ARG A 260 -5.99 21.32 11.13
#